data_95328d91d22cbdeb84602d39cb29bce2
#
_entry.id   95328d91d22cbdeb84602d39cb29bce2
#
_cell.length_a   1.000
_cell.length_b   1.000
_cell.length_c   1.000
_cell.angle_alpha   90.00
_cell.angle_beta   90.00
_cell.angle_gamma   90.00
#
_symmetry.space_group_name_H-M   'P 1'
#
loop_
_entity.id
_entity.type
_entity.pdbx_description
1 polymer ?
#
loop_
_entity_poly.entity_id
_entity_poly.type
_entity_poly.pdbx_seq_one_letter_code
_entity_poly.pdbx_strand_id
1 'polypeptide(L)'
;DPIPSRGLGDVYKRQMNYSELEKTVKDFKISEIYHLAAILSARGEENPMLTWDLNMNSLFNVLELAKNKLVEKIFWPSSISVFGNNTPKVETDQFSIKEPTTVYGISKLAGERWCEYYNSKYDTDIRSIRFPGIISSNTLPGGGTTDYAVEIFYSFLKKEKYSCFLNKKSMLPMIYIDDAIESIYKIMSVNKENLTIKSSYNLASFSLSPEIIEKKLKNIDSSFRVDYNPDFRQNIANSWPDSINDHYSRMDWSWEPKYDLN
;
A
#
# COMPACT_ATOMS: atom_id res chain seq x y z
N ASP A 1 -0.73 29.51 -5.29
CA ASP A 1 -0.70 29.71 -3.84
C ASP A 1 -0.77 28.35 -3.16
N PRO A 2 0.12 28.05 -2.18
CA PRO A 2 0.02 26.81 -1.44
C PRO A 2 -1.28 26.82 -0.65
N ILE A 3 -2.11 25.82 -0.87
CA ILE A 3 -3.32 25.58 -0.08
C ILE A 3 -2.86 25.48 1.38
N PRO A 4 -3.33 26.37 2.29
CA PRO A 4 -2.94 26.27 3.69
C PRO A 4 -3.30 24.87 4.21
N SER A 5 -2.38 24.25 4.95
CA SER A 5 -2.57 22.94 5.59
C SER A 5 -3.77 23.02 6.53
N ARG A 6 -4.96 22.79 5.98
CA ARG A 6 -6.14 22.49 6.78
C ARG A 6 -5.84 21.21 7.50
N GLY A 7 -6.05 21.17 8.81
CA GLY A 7 -5.71 20.03 9.64
C GLY A 7 -6.24 18.72 9.07
N LEU A 8 -5.51 17.62 9.25
CA LEU A 8 -5.87 16.27 8.81
C LEU A 8 -7.37 15.94 9.01
N GLY A 9 -8.00 16.46 10.08
CA GLY A 9 -9.42 16.31 10.36
C GLY A 9 -10.37 16.89 9.30
N ASP A 10 -10.02 17.96 8.60
CA ASP A 10 -10.88 18.56 7.57
C ASP A 10 -10.80 17.81 6.24
N VAL A 11 -9.63 17.26 5.89
CA VAL A 11 -9.46 16.42 4.70
C VAL A 11 -10.28 15.14 4.85
N TYR A 12 -10.23 14.50 6.01
CA TYR A 12 -11.00 13.28 6.29
C TYR A 12 -12.51 13.52 6.31
N LYS A 13 -13.00 14.65 6.88
CA LYS A 13 -14.42 14.98 6.88
C LYS A 13 -15.01 15.11 5.48
N ARG A 14 -14.27 15.66 4.51
CA ARG A 14 -14.75 15.79 3.12
C ARG A 14 -14.91 14.44 2.43
N GLN A 15 -13.99 13.51 2.66
CA GLN A 15 -14.05 12.16 2.07
C GLN A 15 -15.19 11.31 2.66
N MET A 16 -15.66 11.65 3.86
CA MET A 16 -16.79 11.01 4.53
C MET A 16 -18.14 11.57 4.07
N ASN A 17 -18.15 12.67 3.30
CA ASN A 17 -19.38 13.31 2.83
C ASN A 17 -19.71 12.86 1.40
N TYR A 18 -20.55 11.83 1.28
CA TYR A 18 -20.97 11.31 -0.03
C TYR A 18 -21.58 12.39 -0.94
N SER A 19 -22.45 13.27 -0.40
CA SER A 19 -23.13 14.29 -1.21
C SER A 19 -22.17 15.32 -1.80
N GLU A 20 -21.13 15.72 -1.05
CA GLU A 20 -20.09 16.62 -1.54
C GLU A 20 -19.21 15.94 -2.60
N LEU A 21 -18.87 14.65 -2.40
CA LEU A 21 -18.11 13.85 -3.36
C LEU A 21 -18.91 13.65 -4.65
N GLU A 22 -20.19 13.26 -4.56
CA GLU A 22 -21.08 13.11 -5.69
C GLU A 22 -21.23 14.41 -6.49
N LYS A 23 -21.45 15.53 -5.81
CA LYS A 23 -21.49 16.85 -6.43
C LYS A 23 -20.22 17.15 -7.19
N THR A 24 -19.04 16.93 -6.57
CA THR A 24 -17.75 17.16 -7.20
C THR A 24 -17.58 16.32 -8.48
N VAL A 25 -17.93 15.04 -8.42
CA VAL A 25 -17.87 14.14 -9.57
C VAL A 25 -18.75 14.64 -10.72
N LYS A 26 -19.96 15.10 -10.44
CA LYS A 26 -20.89 15.64 -11.44
C LYS A 26 -20.44 16.98 -12.01
N ASP A 27 -20.05 17.91 -11.15
CA ASP A 27 -19.64 19.27 -11.54
C ASP A 27 -18.41 19.26 -12.45
N PHE A 28 -17.43 18.37 -12.17
CA PHE A 28 -16.20 18.26 -12.93
C PHE A 28 -16.19 17.12 -13.96
N LYS A 29 -17.29 16.38 -14.11
CA LYS A 29 -17.44 15.24 -15.04
C LYS A 29 -16.30 14.22 -14.88
N ILE A 30 -16.02 13.85 -13.63
CA ILE A 30 -14.94 12.91 -13.31
C ILE A 30 -15.34 11.51 -13.76
N SER A 31 -14.50 10.86 -14.58
CA SER A 31 -14.71 9.49 -15.07
C SER A 31 -13.93 8.44 -14.25
N GLU A 32 -12.80 8.82 -13.66
CA GLU A 32 -11.92 7.90 -12.91
C GLU A 32 -11.57 8.46 -11.53
N ILE A 33 -11.53 7.59 -10.52
CA ILE A 33 -11.13 7.95 -9.15
C ILE A 33 -9.94 7.09 -8.72
N TYR A 34 -8.88 7.74 -8.25
CA TYR A 34 -7.75 7.12 -7.56
C TYR A 34 -7.91 7.37 -6.07
N HIS A 35 -8.54 6.41 -5.37
CA HIS A 35 -8.86 6.54 -3.95
C HIS A 35 -7.68 6.12 -3.08
N LEU A 36 -6.75 7.04 -2.82
CA LEU A 36 -5.50 6.79 -2.10
C LEU A 36 -5.59 7.08 -0.60
N ALA A 37 -6.69 7.65 -0.14
CA ALA A 37 -6.86 8.06 1.24
C ALA A 37 -7.00 6.88 2.19
N ALA A 38 -6.12 6.79 3.19
CA ALA A 38 -6.19 5.81 4.27
C ALA A 38 -5.31 6.21 5.45
N ILE A 39 -5.68 5.79 6.66
CA ILE A 39 -4.77 5.74 7.81
C ILE A 39 -3.97 4.44 7.69
N LEU A 40 -2.63 4.54 7.80
CA LEU A 40 -1.69 3.45 7.57
C LEU A 40 -1.45 2.58 8.82
N SER A 41 -0.70 1.47 8.66
CA SER A 41 -0.57 0.37 9.60
C SER A 41 -0.24 0.75 11.04
N ALA A 42 0.96 1.23 11.34
CA ALA A 42 1.37 1.48 12.71
C ALA A 42 0.58 2.64 13.35
N ARG A 43 0.31 3.71 12.59
CA ARG A 43 -0.51 4.84 13.05
C ARG A 43 -1.98 4.46 13.26
N GLY A 44 -2.46 3.46 12.52
CA GLY A 44 -3.83 2.96 12.66
C GLY A 44 -4.09 2.31 14.01
N GLU A 45 -3.06 1.70 14.61
CA GLU A 45 -3.17 1.03 15.92
C GLU A 45 -3.34 2.01 17.10
N GLU A 46 -3.02 3.29 16.91
CA GLU A 46 -3.24 4.33 17.93
C GLU A 46 -4.74 4.61 18.15
N ASN A 47 -5.56 4.49 17.09
CA ASN A 47 -7.02 4.65 17.16
C ASN A 47 -7.72 3.70 16.17
N PRO A 48 -7.91 2.42 16.54
CA PRO A 48 -8.44 1.40 15.63
C PRO A 48 -9.83 1.71 15.07
N MET A 49 -10.74 2.21 15.89
CA MET A 49 -12.11 2.51 15.44
C MET A 49 -12.15 3.68 14.45
N LEU A 50 -11.39 4.75 14.71
CA LEU A 50 -11.28 5.85 13.76
C LEU A 50 -10.64 5.39 12.44
N THR A 51 -9.63 4.53 12.51
CA THR A 51 -8.97 3.97 11.34
C THR A 51 -9.93 3.14 10.50
N TRP A 52 -10.72 2.28 11.15
CA TRP A 52 -11.77 1.51 10.48
C TRP A 52 -12.79 2.42 9.81
N ASP A 53 -13.34 3.38 10.56
CA ASP A 53 -14.39 4.27 10.05
C ASP A 53 -13.91 5.07 8.83
N LEU A 54 -12.71 5.65 8.91
CA LEU A 54 -12.17 6.43 7.79
C LEU A 54 -11.87 5.56 6.57
N ASN A 55 -11.17 4.43 6.77
CA ASN A 55 -10.75 3.58 5.66
C ASN A 55 -11.94 2.92 4.95
N MET A 56 -12.97 2.52 5.70
CA MET A 56 -14.10 1.80 5.13
C MET A 56 -15.19 2.74 4.60
N ASN A 57 -15.59 3.76 5.35
CA ASN A 57 -16.67 4.65 4.89
C ASN A 57 -16.24 5.49 3.68
N SER A 58 -14.97 5.93 3.61
CA SER A 58 -14.47 6.60 2.42
C SER A 58 -14.47 5.68 1.19
N LEU A 59 -14.12 4.39 1.37
CA LEU A 59 -14.22 3.39 0.31
C LEU A 59 -15.67 3.20 -0.12
N PHE A 60 -16.61 3.01 0.82
CA PHE A 60 -18.03 2.84 0.47
C PHE A 60 -18.58 4.00 -0.35
N ASN A 61 -18.19 5.23 -0.04
CA ASN A 61 -18.60 6.38 -0.81
C ASN A 61 -18.20 6.28 -2.30
N VAL A 62 -16.95 5.90 -2.59
CA VAL A 62 -16.51 5.75 -3.99
C VAL A 62 -17.13 4.52 -4.67
N LEU A 63 -17.34 3.42 -3.93
CA LEU A 63 -18.03 2.24 -4.45
C LEU A 63 -19.47 2.55 -4.89
N GLU A 64 -20.22 3.34 -4.10
CA GLU A 64 -21.58 3.77 -4.46
C GLU A 64 -21.57 4.68 -5.70
N LEU A 65 -20.55 5.53 -5.90
CA LEU A 65 -20.44 6.30 -7.15
C LEU A 65 -20.30 5.40 -8.38
N ALA A 66 -19.46 4.34 -8.29
CA ALA A 66 -19.30 3.39 -9.39
C ALA A 66 -20.60 2.57 -9.64
N LYS A 67 -21.26 2.09 -8.59
CA LYS A 67 -22.53 1.37 -8.68
C LYS A 67 -23.62 2.23 -9.36
N ASN A 68 -23.66 3.52 -9.03
CA ASN A 68 -24.60 4.48 -9.61
C ASN A 68 -24.17 4.97 -11.01
N LYS A 69 -23.08 4.40 -11.59
CA LYS A 69 -22.54 4.75 -12.92
C LYS A 69 -22.16 6.23 -13.05
N LEU A 70 -21.78 6.87 -11.94
CA LEU A 70 -21.30 8.25 -11.92
C LEU A 70 -19.82 8.34 -12.25
N VAL A 71 -19.07 7.24 -12.08
CA VAL A 71 -17.68 7.08 -12.49
C VAL A 71 -17.52 5.75 -13.22
N GLU A 72 -16.58 5.69 -14.16
CA GLU A 72 -16.30 4.51 -14.99
C GLU A 72 -15.35 3.55 -14.30
N LYS A 73 -14.29 4.07 -13.68
CA LYS A 73 -13.23 3.28 -13.05
C LYS A 73 -12.83 3.82 -11.69
N ILE A 74 -12.44 2.90 -10.81
CA ILE A 74 -11.85 3.22 -9.51
C ILE A 74 -10.55 2.43 -9.35
N PHE A 75 -9.47 3.12 -8.96
CA PHE A 75 -8.30 2.49 -8.39
C PHE A 75 -8.35 2.60 -6.87
N TRP A 76 -8.17 1.46 -6.18
CA TRP A 76 -8.08 1.40 -4.72
C TRP A 76 -6.87 0.56 -4.28
N PRO A 77 -5.90 1.13 -3.54
CA PRO A 77 -4.73 0.39 -3.10
C PRO A 77 -5.05 -0.53 -1.91
N SER A 78 -4.80 -1.81 -2.06
CA SER A 78 -4.63 -2.77 -0.97
C SER A 78 -3.16 -2.82 -0.53
N SER A 79 -2.80 -3.78 0.30
CA SER A 79 -1.47 -3.89 0.91
C SER A 79 -1.16 -5.34 1.24
N ILE A 80 0.13 -5.68 1.33
CA ILE A 80 0.60 -6.95 1.91
C ILE A 80 0.15 -7.14 3.36
N SER A 81 -0.33 -6.10 4.02
CA SER A 81 -0.90 -6.18 5.39
C SER A 81 -2.15 -7.05 5.50
N VAL A 82 -2.75 -7.47 4.39
CA VAL A 82 -3.86 -8.46 4.37
C VAL A 82 -3.38 -9.87 4.75
N PHE A 83 -2.10 -10.14 4.65
CA PHE A 83 -1.50 -11.41 5.04
C PHE A 83 -1.26 -11.47 6.55
N GLY A 84 -1.04 -12.67 7.07
CA GLY A 84 -0.91 -12.92 8.50
C GLY A 84 0.09 -14.04 8.82
N ASN A 85 0.09 -14.47 10.09
CA ASN A 85 1.08 -15.42 10.60
C ASN A 85 1.05 -16.79 9.91
N ASN A 86 -0.13 -17.25 9.46
CA ASN A 86 -0.30 -18.54 8.79
C ASN A 86 -0.13 -18.46 7.27
N THR A 87 0.12 -17.28 6.74
CA THR A 87 0.43 -17.11 5.31
C THR A 87 1.82 -17.67 5.00
N PRO A 88 2.01 -18.47 3.94
CA PRO A 88 3.34 -18.85 3.46
C PRO A 88 4.21 -17.61 3.24
N LYS A 89 5.46 -17.63 3.75
CA LYS A 89 6.31 -16.43 3.76
C LYS A 89 7.03 -16.16 2.44
N VAL A 90 7.41 -17.21 1.72
CA VAL A 90 8.21 -17.10 0.50
C VAL A 90 7.31 -17.30 -0.69
N GLU A 91 7.43 -16.43 -1.70
CA GLU A 91 6.63 -16.47 -2.93
C GLU A 91 5.13 -16.59 -2.64
N THR A 92 4.65 -15.73 -1.72
CA THR A 92 3.26 -15.75 -1.27
C THR A 92 2.29 -15.62 -2.43
N ASP A 93 1.51 -16.68 -2.67
CA ASP A 93 0.60 -16.78 -3.80
C ASP A 93 -0.60 -15.83 -3.68
N GLN A 94 -1.23 -15.51 -4.83
CA GLN A 94 -2.40 -14.66 -4.99
C GLN A 94 -3.56 -15.07 -4.06
N PHE A 95 -3.77 -16.37 -3.88
CA PHE A 95 -4.89 -16.95 -3.14
C PHE A 95 -4.49 -17.48 -1.75
N SER A 96 -3.29 -17.18 -1.29
CA SER A 96 -2.85 -17.56 0.06
C SER A 96 -3.80 -17.07 1.15
N ILE A 97 -3.77 -17.75 2.28
CA ILE A 97 -4.53 -17.39 3.50
C ILE A 97 -4.23 -15.94 3.87
N LYS A 98 -5.27 -15.20 4.21
CA LYS A 98 -5.24 -13.79 4.62
C LYS A 98 -5.82 -13.68 6.02
N GLU A 99 -4.95 -13.45 7.00
CA GLU A 99 -5.31 -13.34 8.42
C GLU A 99 -4.61 -12.11 9.05
N PRO A 100 -5.02 -10.90 8.63
CA PRO A 100 -4.39 -9.67 9.11
C PRO A 100 -4.52 -9.51 10.62
N THR A 101 -3.47 -9.03 11.27
CA THR A 101 -3.39 -8.83 12.71
C THR A 101 -3.47 -7.38 13.14
N THR A 102 -3.63 -6.45 12.18
CA THR A 102 -3.76 -5.01 12.43
C THR A 102 -5.10 -4.50 11.90
N VAL A 103 -5.65 -3.43 12.50
CA VAL A 103 -6.89 -2.81 12.02
C VAL A 103 -6.75 -2.35 10.57
N TYR A 104 -5.57 -1.84 10.20
CA TYR A 104 -5.26 -1.48 8.82
C TYR A 104 -5.39 -2.69 7.88
N GLY A 105 -4.73 -3.80 8.20
CA GLY A 105 -4.79 -5.02 7.40
C GLY A 105 -6.22 -5.60 7.33
N ILE A 106 -6.96 -5.57 8.43
CA ILE A 106 -8.37 -5.99 8.48
C ILE A 106 -9.21 -5.11 7.55
N SER A 107 -9.04 -3.78 7.58
CA SER A 107 -9.76 -2.86 6.69
C SER A 107 -9.41 -3.09 5.21
N LYS A 108 -8.12 -3.38 4.91
CA LYS A 108 -7.70 -3.70 3.54
C LYS A 108 -8.29 -5.02 3.05
N LEU A 109 -8.30 -6.07 3.87
CA LEU A 109 -8.92 -7.34 3.50
C LEU A 109 -10.44 -7.18 3.30
N ALA A 110 -11.12 -6.48 4.19
CA ALA A 110 -12.54 -6.17 4.04
C ALA A 110 -12.79 -5.39 2.74
N GLY A 111 -11.98 -4.37 2.46
CA GLY A 111 -12.07 -3.58 1.22
C GLY A 111 -11.87 -4.42 -0.04
N GLU A 112 -10.92 -5.38 -0.06
CA GLU A 112 -10.77 -6.33 -1.18
C GLU A 112 -12.05 -7.12 -1.44
N ARG A 113 -12.71 -7.60 -0.36
CA ARG A 113 -13.97 -8.35 -0.50
C ARG A 113 -15.11 -7.47 -1.00
N TRP A 114 -15.18 -6.21 -0.55
CA TRP A 114 -16.16 -5.26 -1.04
C TRP A 114 -15.93 -4.87 -2.51
N CYS A 115 -14.69 -4.63 -2.92
CA CYS A 115 -14.36 -4.36 -4.33
C CYS A 115 -14.78 -5.54 -5.22
N GLU A 116 -14.44 -6.78 -4.84
CA GLU A 116 -14.84 -7.98 -5.56
C GLU A 116 -16.35 -8.16 -5.62
N TYR A 117 -17.06 -7.90 -4.52
CA TYR A 117 -18.52 -7.96 -4.46
C TYR A 117 -19.15 -6.96 -5.43
N TYR A 118 -18.68 -5.70 -5.44
CA TYR A 118 -19.21 -4.67 -6.34
C TYR A 118 -18.90 -4.99 -7.80
N ASN A 119 -17.70 -5.43 -8.10
CA ASN A 119 -17.32 -5.86 -9.47
C ASN A 119 -18.20 -7.01 -9.97
N SER A 120 -18.51 -7.98 -9.09
CA SER A 120 -19.27 -9.17 -9.47
C SER A 120 -20.78 -8.91 -9.54
N LYS A 121 -21.33 -8.10 -8.62
CA LYS A 121 -22.77 -7.89 -8.49
C LYS A 121 -23.29 -6.73 -9.31
N TYR A 122 -22.55 -5.65 -9.44
CA TYR A 122 -22.99 -4.41 -10.06
C TYR A 122 -22.25 -4.10 -11.35
N ASP A 123 -21.39 -5.01 -11.79
CA ASP A 123 -20.56 -4.84 -12.99
C ASP A 123 -19.78 -3.52 -12.99
N THR A 124 -19.19 -3.17 -11.84
CA THR A 124 -18.31 -2.02 -11.71
C THR A 124 -16.90 -2.35 -12.22
N ASP A 125 -16.06 -1.33 -12.43
CA ASP A 125 -14.65 -1.48 -12.76
C ASP A 125 -13.79 -0.91 -11.64
N ILE A 126 -13.59 -1.70 -10.59
CA ILE A 126 -12.76 -1.35 -9.44
C ILE A 126 -11.51 -2.22 -9.49
N ARG A 127 -10.35 -1.58 -9.57
CA ARG A 127 -9.04 -2.21 -9.73
C ARG A 127 -8.19 -1.97 -8.50
N SER A 128 -7.47 -2.98 -8.07
CA SER A 128 -6.74 -2.92 -6.83
C SER A 128 -5.44 -3.71 -6.88
N ILE A 129 -4.43 -3.21 -6.19
CA ILE A 129 -3.10 -3.81 -6.05
C ILE A 129 -2.76 -3.94 -4.57
N ARG A 130 -2.21 -5.08 -4.16
CA ARG A 130 -1.59 -5.28 -2.84
C ARG A 130 -0.17 -4.75 -2.89
N PHE A 131 0.01 -3.50 -2.51
CA PHE A 131 1.35 -2.91 -2.49
C PHE A 131 2.23 -3.55 -1.42
N PRO A 132 3.48 -3.86 -1.77
CA PRO A 132 4.55 -4.11 -0.80
C PRO A 132 4.99 -2.81 -0.13
N GLY A 133 6.06 -2.83 0.66
CA GLY A 133 6.65 -1.60 1.19
C GLY A 133 7.14 -0.70 0.07
N ILE A 134 6.77 0.58 0.10
CA ILE A 134 7.15 1.55 -0.93
C ILE A 134 8.36 2.35 -0.46
N ILE A 135 9.41 2.37 -1.27
CA ILE A 135 10.60 3.19 -1.06
C ILE A 135 10.51 4.44 -1.92
N SER A 136 10.63 5.62 -1.31
CA SER A 136 10.61 6.90 -2.01
C SER A 136 11.73 7.80 -1.53
N SER A 137 12.41 8.49 -2.45
CA SER A 137 13.38 9.54 -2.14
C SER A 137 12.73 10.91 -1.94
N ASN A 138 11.47 11.08 -2.34
CA ASN A 138 10.79 12.38 -2.42
C ASN A 138 9.90 12.69 -1.21
N THR A 139 9.66 11.73 -0.33
CA THR A 139 8.75 11.88 0.79
C THR A 139 9.37 11.34 2.07
N LEU A 140 9.27 12.11 3.14
CA LEU A 140 9.69 11.66 4.47
C LEU A 140 8.84 10.49 4.95
N PRO A 141 9.41 9.57 5.75
CA PRO A 141 8.67 8.48 6.38
C PRO A 141 7.47 8.97 7.18
N GLY A 142 6.36 8.24 7.11
CA GLY A 142 5.09 8.60 7.74
C GLY A 142 4.74 7.80 9.01
N GLY A 143 5.67 6.96 9.52
CA GLY A 143 5.46 6.07 10.66
C GLY A 143 4.95 4.66 10.27
N GLY A 144 5.21 4.22 9.05
CA GLY A 144 4.87 2.88 8.57
C GLY A 144 5.85 1.80 9.03
N THR A 145 5.44 0.53 8.98
CA THR A 145 6.28 -0.61 9.35
C THR A 145 7.48 -0.78 8.41
N THR A 146 7.38 -0.36 7.15
CA THR A 146 8.43 -0.47 6.13
C THR A 146 9.31 0.77 6.02
N ASP A 147 9.06 1.81 6.80
CA ASP A 147 9.75 3.10 6.71
C ASP A 147 11.24 3.03 7.04
N TYR A 148 11.69 1.96 7.71
CA TYR A 148 13.11 1.72 7.93
C TYR A 148 13.93 1.77 6.62
N ALA A 149 13.32 1.32 5.53
CA ALA A 149 13.94 1.28 4.20
C ALA A 149 14.09 2.67 3.55
N VAL A 150 13.53 3.71 4.17
CA VAL A 150 13.71 5.11 3.79
C VAL A 150 14.53 5.85 4.84
N GLU A 151 14.22 5.68 6.13
CA GLU A 151 14.89 6.35 7.25
C GLU A 151 16.40 6.10 7.28
N ILE A 152 16.83 4.87 6.97
CA ILE A 152 18.24 4.47 6.96
C ILE A 152 19.07 5.31 5.97
N PHE A 153 18.49 5.67 4.80
CA PHE A 153 19.18 6.53 3.82
C PHE A 153 19.31 7.97 4.31
N TYR A 154 18.28 8.50 4.99
CA TYR A 154 18.38 9.84 5.58
C TYR A 154 19.46 9.91 6.65
N SER A 155 19.55 8.90 7.53
CA SER A 155 20.61 8.82 8.54
C SER A 155 22.01 8.71 7.90
N PHE A 156 22.14 7.88 6.86
CA PHE A 156 23.37 7.73 6.11
C PHE A 156 23.83 9.07 5.49
N LEU A 157 22.94 9.80 4.81
CA LEU A 157 23.26 11.09 4.18
C LEU A 157 23.65 12.16 5.20
N LYS A 158 23.05 12.13 6.39
CA LYS A 158 23.40 13.03 7.51
C LYS A 158 24.68 12.62 8.24
N LYS A 159 25.29 11.47 7.89
CA LYS A 159 26.43 10.86 8.59
C LYS A 159 26.12 10.56 10.07
N GLU A 160 24.88 10.20 10.34
CA GLU A 160 24.39 9.82 11.66
C GLU A 160 24.25 8.29 11.74
N LYS A 161 24.39 7.77 12.97
CA LYS A 161 24.08 6.37 13.26
C LYS A 161 22.57 6.16 13.15
N TYR A 162 22.14 5.09 12.46
CA TYR A 162 20.71 4.73 12.38
C TYR A 162 20.31 3.75 13.48
N SER A 163 19.17 3.99 14.13
CA SER A 163 18.53 3.05 15.07
C SER A 163 17.34 2.40 14.38
N CYS A 164 17.54 1.18 13.89
CA CYS A 164 16.51 0.45 13.18
C CYS A 164 15.52 -0.21 14.16
N PHE A 165 14.24 0.02 13.95
CA PHE A 165 13.15 -0.53 14.75
C PHE A 165 12.72 -1.95 14.34
N LEU A 166 13.43 -2.58 13.41
CA LEU A 166 13.26 -3.98 13.03
C LEU A 166 14.58 -4.75 13.26
N ASN A 167 14.44 -6.07 13.41
CA ASN A 167 15.59 -6.97 13.42
C ASN A 167 16.34 -6.91 12.09
N LYS A 168 17.62 -7.06 12.13
CA LYS A 168 18.52 -6.96 10.96
C LYS A 168 18.13 -7.87 9.79
N LYS A 169 17.53 -9.03 10.08
CA LYS A 169 17.14 -10.05 9.09
C LYS A 169 15.66 -10.02 8.72
N SER A 170 14.89 -9.06 9.19
CA SER A 170 13.47 -8.92 8.83
C SER A 170 13.32 -8.67 7.34
N MET A 171 13.03 -9.73 6.58
CA MET A 171 12.85 -9.66 5.14
C MET A 171 11.43 -9.19 4.84
N LEU A 172 11.29 -8.18 3.98
CA LEU A 172 9.99 -7.67 3.54
C LEU A 172 10.02 -7.37 2.03
N PRO A 173 8.93 -7.64 1.32
CA PRO A 173 8.82 -7.26 -0.09
C PRO A 173 8.70 -5.74 -0.21
N MET A 174 9.40 -5.18 -1.18
CA MET A 174 9.51 -3.74 -1.43
C MET A 174 9.32 -3.42 -2.90
N ILE A 175 9.01 -2.16 -3.17
CA ILE A 175 8.92 -1.58 -4.51
C ILE A 175 9.41 -0.13 -4.47
N TYR A 176 10.09 0.31 -5.53
CA TYR A 176 10.43 1.72 -5.67
C TYR A 176 9.21 2.52 -6.15
N ILE A 177 9.10 3.78 -5.72
CA ILE A 177 7.92 4.63 -5.96
C ILE A 177 7.56 4.76 -7.45
N ASP A 178 8.54 4.86 -8.33
CA ASP A 178 8.28 5.01 -9.77
C ASP A 178 7.63 3.74 -10.35
N ASP A 179 8.06 2.56 -9.92
CA ASP A 179 7.43 1.29 -10.28
C ASP A 179 6.02 1.17 -9.67
N ALA A 180 5.84 1.64 -8.44
CA ALA A 180 4.52 1.66 -7.81
C ALA A 180 3.53 2.54 -8.60
N ILE A 181 3.96 3.72 -9.05
CA ILE A 181 3.16 4.62 -9.90
C ILE A 181 2.90 3.98 -11.27
N GLU A 182 3.93 3.42 -11.92
CA GLU A 182 3.79 2.74 -13.21
C GLU A 182 2.80 1.58 -13.14
N SER A 183 2.81 0.82 -12.03
CA SER A 183 1.87 -0.28 -11.82
C SER A 183 0.41 0.19 -11.81
N ILE A 184 0.14 1.35 -11.22
CA ILE A 184 -1.19 1.96 -11.22
C ILE A 184 -1.61 2.32 -12.66
N TYR A 185 -0.74 3.00 -13.41
CA TYR A 185 -1.04 3.34 -14.81
C TYR A 185 -1.28 2.11 -15.66
N LYS A 186 -0.45 1.08 -15.54
CA LYS A 186 -0.60 -0.16 -16.29
C LYS A 186 -1.93 -0.84 -16.01
N ILE A 187 -2.26 -1.11 -14.74
CA ILE A 187 -3.51 -1.79 -14.40
C ILE A 187 -4.75 -0.94 -14.80
N MET A 188 -4.69 0.38 -14.71
CA MET A 188 -5.79 1.27 -15.10
C MET A 188 -5.96 1.40 -16.61
N SER A 189 -4.93 1.09 -17.40
CA SER A 189 -4.95 1.22 -18.86
C SER A 189 -5.42 -0.03 -19.60
N VAL A 190 -5.37 -1.22 -18.99
CA VAL A 190 -5.78 -2.44 -19.68
C VAL A 190 -7.29 -2.57 -19.78
N ASN A 191 -7.78 -3.38 -20.72
CA ASN A 191 -9.20 -3.70 -20.82
C ASN A 191 -9.64 -4.52 -19.60
N LYS A 192 -10.85 -4.24 -19.09
CA LYS A 192 -11.44 -4.92 -17.93
C LYS A 192 -11.49 -6.44 -18.11
N GLU A 193 -11.74 -6.89 -19.34
CA GLU A 193 -11.86 -8.29 -19.72
C GLU A 193 -10.56 -9.08 -19.55
N ASN A 194 -9.41 -8.41 -19.56
CA ASN A 194 -8.11 -9.03 -19.34
C ASN A 194 -7.84 -9.27 -17.84
N LEU A 195 -8.59 -8.63 -16.96
CA LEU A 195 -8.37 -8.73 -15.52
C LEU A 195 -9.11 -9.94 -14.93
N THR A 196 -8.37 -11.00 -14.59
CA THR A 196 -8.94 -12.22 -14.00
C THR A 196 -9.19 -12.10 -12.49
N ILE A 197 -8.46 -11.22 -11.80
CA ILE A 197 -8.60 -10.97 -10.37
C ILE A 197 -9.53 -9.78 -10.12
N LYS A 198 -10.69 -10.04 -9.55
CA LYS A 198 -11.70 -9.00 -9.25
C LYS A 198 -11.54 -8.34 -7.88
N SER A 199 -10.64 -8.87 -7.05
CA SER A 199 -10.35 -8.32 -5.72
C SER A 199 -9.13 -7.39 -5.78
N SER A 200 -7.93 -7.94 -5.59
CA SER A 200 -6.67 -7.19 -5.54
C SER A 200 -5.53 -8.04 -6.03
N TYR A 201 -4.71 -7.52 -6.93
CA TYR A 201 -3.54 -8.21 -7.47
C TYR A 201 -2.35 -8.18 -6.50
N ASN A 202 -1.65 -9.29 -6.35
CA ASN A 202 -0.32 -9.29 -5.78
C ASN A 202 0.64 -8.49 -6.68
N LEU A 203 1.55 -7.73 -6.07
CA LEU A 203 2.58 -6.98 -6.76
C LEU A 203 3.94 -7.27 -6.11
N ALA A 204 4.94 -7.57 -6.91
CA ALA A 204 6.31 -7.79 -6.46
C ALA A 204 7.31 -6.95 -7.27
N SER A 205 8.43 -6.62 -6.61
CA SER A 205 9.64 -6.10 -7.25
C SER A 205 10.85 -6.80 -6.63
N PHE A 206 11.26 -6.47 -5.43
CA PHE A 206 12.37 -7.11 -4.73
C PHE A 206 12.03 -7.29 -3.24
N SER A 207 12.84 -8.11 -2.54
CA SER A 207 12.75 -8.26 -1.08
C SER A 207 13.99 -7.70 -0.42
N LEU A 208 13.82 -7.05 0.74
CA LEU A 208 14.86 -6.28 1.39
C LEU A 208 14.81 -6.45 2.90
N SER A 209 15.98 -6.62 3.53
CA SER A 209 16.13 -6.55 4.99
C SER A 209 16.99 -5.37 5.39
N PRO A 210 16.88 -4.88 6.65
CA PRO A 210 17.75 -3.81 7.14
C PRO A 210 19.24 -4.12 6.95
N GLU A 211 19.66 -5.39 7.14
CA GLU A 211 21.05 -5.82 6.95
C GLU A 211 21.53 -5.66 5.51
N ILE A 212 20.68 -5.92 4.53
CA ILE A 212 21.04 -5.78 3.11
C ILE A 212 21.32 -4.31 2.78
N ILE A 213 20.48 -3.39 3.25
CA ILE A 213 20.70 -1.95 3.05
C ILE A 213 21.97 -1.53 3.78
N GLU A 214 22.14 -1.91 5.05
CA GLU A 214 23.36 -1.58 5.82
C GLU A 214 24.62 -2.00 5.07
N LYS A 215 24.67 -3.24 4.55
CA LYS A 215 25.82 -3.74 3.78
C LYS A 215 26.10 -2.90 2.53
N LYS A 216 25.06 -2.57 1.76
CA LYS A 216 25.22 -1.71 0.57
C LYS A 216 25.72 -0.31 0.93
N LEU A 217 25.19 0.31 1.97
CA LEU A 217 25.64 1.63 2.44
C LEU A 217 27.07 1.61 2.99
N LYS A 218 27.47 0.53 3.68
CA LYS A 218 28.86 0.34 4.15
C LYS A 218 29.87 0.18 3.03
N ASN A 219 29.46 -0.28 1.86
CA ASN A 219 30.33 -0.30 0.68
C ASN A 219 30.62 1.11 0.16
N ILE A 220 29.74 2.08 0.43
CA ILE A 220 29.94 3.49 0.08
C ILE A 220 30.71 4.22 1.17
N ASP A 221 30.34 4.02 2.43
CA ASP A 221 31.01 4.57 3.61
C ASP A 221 31.10 3.51 4.72
N SER A 222 32.29 2.94 4.90
CA SER A 222 32.55 1.88 5.88
C SER A 222 32.40 2.34 7.34
N SER A 223 32.30 3.64 7.59
CA SER A 223 32.08 4.20 8.93
C SER A 223 30.62 4.16 9.37
N PHE A 224 29.66 3.98 8.45
CA PHE A 224 28.24 3.94 8.76
C PHE A 224 27.89 2.81 9.75
N ARG A 225 27.02 3.11 10.70
CA ARG A 225 26.62 2.18 11.77
C ARG A 225 25.11 2.14 11.92
N VAL A 226 24.60 0.93 12.12
CA VAL A 226 23.18 0.66 12.42
C VAL A 226 23.09 -0.12 13.73
N ASP A 227 22.26 0.36 14.66
CA ASP A 227 21.81 -0.40 15.81
C ASP A 227 20.43 -0.98 15.50
N TYR A 228 20.18 -2.17 16.02
CA TYR A 228 18.90 -2.87 15.83
C TYR A 228 18.17 -2.89 17.17
N ASN A 229 17.16 -2.04 17.30
CA ASN A 229 16.33 -1.87 18.49
C ASN A 229 14.85 -2.10 18.14
N PRO A 230 14.42 -3.37 17.96
CA PRO A 230 13.08 -3.69 17.55
C PRO A 230 12.03 -3.14 18.52
N ASP A 231 10.97 -2.53 17.96
CA ASP A 231 9.80 -2.09 18.69
C ASP A 231 8.55 -2.92 18.29
N PHE A 232 7.34 -2.44 18.63
CA PHE A 232 6.09 -3.13 18.33
C PHE A 232 5.88 -3.42 16.83
N ARG A 233 6.50 -2.63 15.93
CA ARG A 233 6.44 -2.82 14.47
C ARG A 233 7.10 -4.13 14.02
N GLN A 234 8.02 -4.68 14.83
CA GLN A 234 8.60 -5.99 14.55
C GLN A 234 7.53 -7.09 14.52
N ASN A 235 6.54 -7.06 15.42
CA ASN A 235 5.46 -8.06 15.43
C ASN A 235 4.59 -7.93 14.16
N ILE A 236 4.35 -6.71 13.70
CA ILE A 236 3.63 -6.46 12.45
C ILE A 236 4.45 -7.02 11.27
N ALA A 237 5.73 -6.69 11.17
CA ALA A 237 6.62 -7.19 10.13
C ALA A 237 6.69 -8.73 10.10
N ASN A 238 6.75 -9.37 11.28
CA ASN A 238 6.76 -10.83 11.39
C ASN A 238 5.49 -11.50 10.86
N SER A 239 4.37 -10.80 10.80
CA SER A 239 3.11 -11.32 10.26
C SER A 239 3.02 -11.24 8.73
N TRP A 240 3.90 -10.46 8.09
CA TRP A 240 3.88 -10.24 6.64
C TRP A 240 4.79 -11.23 5.89
N PRO A 241 4.57 -11.40 4.57
CA PRO A 241 5.44 -12.20 3.71
C PRO A 241 6.88 -11.67 3.62
N ASP A 242 7.81 -12.58 3.33
CA ASP A 242 9.20 -12.26 2.96
C ASP A 242 9.31 -11.91 1.47
N SER A 243 8.50 -12.58 0.62
CA SER A 243 8.39 -12.31 -0.82
C SER A 243 6.99 -12.62 -1.36
N ILE A 244 6.65 -12.03 -2.49
CA ILE A 244 5.33 -12.13 -3.14
C ILE A 244 5.47 -12.72 -4.53
N ASN A 245 4.60 -13.67 -4.86
CA ASN A 245 4.37 -14.14 -6.22
C ASN A 245 3.34 -13.23 -6.91
N ASP A 246 3.74 -12.58 -7.99
CA ASP A 246 2.93 -11.64 -8.76
C ASP A 246 2.55 -12.18 -10.16
N HIS A 247 2.50 -13.50 -10.30
CA HIS A 247 2.23 -14.19 -11.57
C HIS A 247 1.02 -13.62 -12.32
N TYR A 248 -0.11 -13.38 -11.62
CA TYR A 248 -1.32 -12.85 -12.25
C TYR A 248 -1.14 -11.40 -12.74
N SER A 249 -0.38 -10.59 -12.04
CA SER A 249 -0.06 -9.23 -12.50
C SER A 249 0.74 -9.23 -13.79
N ARG A 250 1.70 -10.16 -13.89
CA ARG A 250 2.49 -10.36 -15.12
C ARG A 250 1.65 -10.85 -16.28
N MET A 251 0.75 -11.79 -16.03
CA MET A 251 -0.09 -12.36 -17.09
C MET A 251 -1.16 -11.38 -17.58
N ASP A 252 -1.91 -10.76 -16.67
CA ASP A 252 -3.14 -10.05 -17.03
C ASP A 252 -2.87 -8.64 -17.55
N TRP A 253 -1.82 -7.98 -17.05
CA TRP A 253 -1.53 -6.58 -17.41
C TRP A 253 -0.03 -6.29 -17.62
N SER A 254 0.75 -7.35 -17.92
CA SER A 254 2.16 -7.25 -18.31
C SER A 254 3.02 -6.47 -17.31
N TRP A 255 2.79 -6.71 -16.01
CA TRP A 255 3.58 -6.11 -14.97
C TRP A 255 5.03 -6.56 -15.05
N GLU A 256 5.94 -5.61 -14.97
CA GLU A 256 7.38 -5.86 -14.86
C GLU A 256 8.03 -4.66 -14.15
N PRO A 257 8.70 -4.89 -13.01
CA PRO A 257 9.42 -3.83 -12.31
C PRO A 257 10.68 -3.43 -13.10
N LYS A 258 11.03 -2.15 -13.03
CA LYS A 258 12.24 -1.58 -13.66
C LYS A 258 13.40 -1.45 -12.66
N TYR A 259 13.07 -1.36 -11.38
CA TYR A 259 14.05 -1.16 -10.32
C TYR A 259 14.29 -2.45 -9.56
N ASP A 260 15.54 -2.72 -9.27
CA ASP A 260 16.01 -3.85 -8.45
C ASP A 260 16.95 -3.36 -7.34
N LEU A 261 17.67 -4.27 -6.71
CA LEU A 261 18.63 -3.97 -5.64
C LEU A 261 20.04 -3.59 -6.14
N ASN A 262 20.30 -3.54 -7.44
CA ASN A 262 21.63 -3.31 -8.01
C ASN A 262 21.86 -1.84 -8.47
#